data_653be6f8205e785cc37ae9b96aee56c1
#
_entry.id   653be6f8205e785cc37ae9b96aee56c1
#
_cell.length_a   1.000
_cell.length_b   1.000
_cell.length_c   1.000
_cell.angle_alpha   90.00
_cell.angle_beta   90.00
_cell.angle_gamma   90.00
#
_symmetry.space_group_name_H-M   'P 1'
#
loop_
_entity.id
_entity.type
_entity.pdbx_description
1 polymer ?
#
loop_
_entity_poly.entity_id
_entity_poly.type
_entity_poly.pdbx_seq_one_letter_code
_entity_poly.pdbx_strand_id
1 'polypeptide(L)'
;TRNMATGASTADVAVILVDARQGLTRQTRRHALLVSNLGIRRVVLAVNKMDLAGWAQGTFDGIVSGFSDFARGLNFAEVKAIPLSAKNGDNVVDAGVAAPWYTGGTLLHYLETVPVHAEALNAPFRMAVQWVNRPNSEFRGYSGRIASGRVRPGDSVTVQPSGRTSTVARIYTADGDLPEAGED
;
A
#
# COMPACT_ATOMS: atom_id res chain seq x y z
N THR A 1 10.87 -14.97 4.37
CA THR A 1 10.87 -13.66 5.07
C THR A 1 11.73 -12.64 4.31
N ARG A 2 12.98 -12.97 3.90
CA ARG A 2 13.87 -12.05 3.19
C ARG A 2 13.27 -11.58 1.86
N ASN A 3 12.80 -12.50 1.02
CA ASN A 3 12.18 -12.19 -0.28
C ASN A 3 10.88 -11.37 -0.12
N MET A 4 10.14 -11.62 0.97
CA MET A 4 8.95 -10.85 1.30
C MET A 4 9.29 -9.39 1.63
N ALA A 5 10.36 -9.14 2.41
CA ALA A 5 10.77 -7.78 2.75
C ALA A 5 11.18 -6.98 1.50
N THR A 6 11.89 -7.63 0.56
CA THR A 6 12.28 -6.98 -0.70
C THR A 6 11.07 -6.64 -1.58
N GLY A 7 10.11 -7.57 -1.72
CA GLY A 7 8.90 -7.33 -2.53
C GLY A 7 7.93 -6.33 -1.89
N ALA A 8 7.89 -6.29 -0.55
CA ALA A 8 6.98 -5.40 0.18
C ALA A 8 7.51 -3.96 0.33
N SER A 9 8.80 -3.71 0.09
CA SER A 9 9.40 -2.38 0.29
C SER A 9 8.88 -1.29 -0.65
N THR A 10 8.22 -1.68 -1.74
CA THR A 10 7.64 -0.77 -2.75
C THR A 10 6.15 -1.00 -2.96
N ALA A 11 5.50 -1.77 -2.07
CA ALA A 11 4.09 -2.11 -2.21
C ALA A 11 3.21 -1.17 -1.39
N ASP A 12 2.11 -0.73 -1.96
CA ASP A 12 1.11 0.14 -1.31
C ASP A 12 0.06 -0.67 -0.54
N VAL A 13 -0.19 -1.90 -0.99
CA VAL A 13 -1.15 -2.83 -0.40
C VAL A 13 -0.49 -4.18 -0.18
N ALA A 14 -0.76 -4.81 0.94
CA ALA A 14 -0.34 -6.18 1.21
C ALA A 14 -1.53 -7.13 1.27
N VAL A 15 -1.42 -8.27 0.59
CA VAL A 15 -2.38 -9.37 0.69
C VAL A 15 -1.81 -10.44 1.61
N ILE A 16 -2.44 -10.62 2.78
CA ILE A 16 -2.07 -11.62 3.78
C ILE A 16 -3.03 -12.81 3.65
N LEU A 17 -2.51 -13.97 3.23
CA LEU A 17 -3.30 -15.18 3.10
C LEU A 17 -3.40 -15.93 4.42
N VAL A 18 -4.63 -16.39 4.72
CA VAL A 18 -4.94 -17.26 5.85
C VAL A 18 -5.68 -18.49 5.33
N ASP A 19 -5.23 -19.70 5.67
CA ASP A 19 -6.00 -20.92 5.40
C ASP A 19 -7.17 -21.00 6.39
N ALA A 20 -8.42 -21.00 5.88
CA ALA A 20 -9.63 -21.01 6.70
C ALA A 20 -9.69 -22.18 7.69
N ARG A 21 -9.06 -23.32 7.39
CA ARG A 21 -9.01 -24.50 8.26
C ARG A 21 -8.02 -24.37 9.41
N GLN A 22 -6.97 -23.56 9.23
CA GLN A 22 -5.90 -23.40 10.22
C GLN A 22 -6.06 -22.14 11.06
N GLY A 23 -6.77 -21.14 10.51
CA GLY A 23 -6.91 -19.85 11.15
C GLY A 23 -5.61 -19.05 11.22
N LEU A 24 -5.50 -18.19 12.21
CA LEU A 24 -4.36 -17.32 12.41
C LEU A 24 -3.15 -18.05 12.98
N THR A 25 -2.16 -18.29 12.15
CA THR A 25 -0.91 -18.92 12.56
C THR A 25 0.09 -17.90 13.11
N ARG A 26 1.15 -18.39 13.77
CA ARG A 26 2.29 -17.57 14.17
C ARG A 26 2.95 -16.86 12.96
N GLN A 27 2.98 -17.53 11.81
CA GLN A 27 3.54 -16.98 10.59
C GLN A 27 2.68 -15.84 10.04
N THR A 28 1.34 -15.95 10.05
CA THR A 28 0.41 -14.87 9.68
C THR A 28 0.69 -13.61 10.49
N ARG A 29 0.79 -13.76 11.81
CA ARG A 29 1.08 -12.62 12.71
C ARG A 29 2.44 -11.99 12.44
N ARG A 30 3.47 -12.82 12.19
CA ARG A 30 4.81 -12.34 11.84
C ARG A 30 4.82 -11.57 10.52
N HIS A 31 4.09 -12.04 9.51
CA HIS A 31 3.97 -11.35 8.23
C HIS A 31 3.25 -10.00 8.38
N ALA A 32 2.15 -9.96 9.12
CA ALA A 32 1.44 -8.71 9.39
C ALA A 32 2.32 -7.68 10.12
N LEU A 33 3.11 -8.11 11.11
CA LEU A 33 4.07 -7.25 11.81
C LEU A 33 5.12 -6.68 10.85
N LEU A 34 5.66 -7.50 9.95
CA LEU A 34 6.65 -7.04 8.96
C LEU A 34 6.03 -6.04 7.97
N VAL A 35 4.82 -6.32 7.49
CA VAL A 35 4.07 -5.42 6.60
C VAL A 35 3.86 -4.05 7.27
N SER A 36 3.43 -4.05 8.53
CA SER A 36 3.26 -2.82 9.32
C SER A 36 4.57 -2.04 9.51
N ASN A 37 5.68 -2.74 9.81
CA ASN A 37 7.00 -2.13 9.98
C ASN A 37 7.59 -1.59 8.67
N LEU A 38 7.19 -2.12 7.52
CA LEU A 38 7.56 -1.59 6.20
C LEU A 38 6.73 -0.38 5.78
N GLY A 39 5.77 0.05 6.60
CA GLY A 39 4.96 1.23 6.36
C GLY A 39 3.73 0.98 5.48
N ILE A 40 3.44 -0.26 5.11
CA ILE A 40 2.23 -0.58 4.34
C ILE A 40 1.03 -0.45 5.27
N ARG A 41 0.13 0.45 4.93
CA ARG A 41 -1.02 0.80 5.78
C ARG A 41 -2.32 0.11 5.39
N ARG A 42 -2.41 -0.44 4.17
CA ARG A 42 -3.60 -1.13 3.67
C ARG A 42 -3.32 -2.60 3.49
N VAL A 43 -4.17 -3.41 4.11
CA VAL A 43 -4.00 -4.87 4.13
C VAL A 43 -5.28 -5.55 3.69
N VAL A 44 -5.16 -6.50 2.78
CA VAL A 44 -6.21 -7.48 2.50
C VAL A 44 -5.92 -8.74 3.31
N LEU A 45 -6.84 -9.10 4.20
CA LEU A 45 -6.86 -10.40 4.88
C LEU A 45 -7.63 -11.38 3.99
N ALA A 46 -6.92 -12.10 3.13
CA ALA A 46 -7.50 -13.08 2.23
C ALA A 46 -7.69 -14.42 2.95
N VAL A 47 -8.91 -14.69 3.40
CA VAL A 47 -9.26 -15.95 4.06
C VAL A 47 -9.52 -16.99 2.98
N ASN A 48 -8.48 -17.75 2.64
CA ASN A 48 -8.44 -18.69 1.53
C ASN A 48 -8.88 -20.10 1.95
N LYS A 49 -9.24 -20.90 0.95
CA LYS A 49 -9.74 -22.27 1.09
C LYS A 49 -11.07 -22.35 1.84
N MET A 50 -11.91 -21.33 1.65
CA MET A 50 -13.26 -21.33 2.22
C MET A 50 -14.12 -22.47 1.68
N ASP A 51 -13.85 -22.96 0.46
CA ASP A 51 -14.43 -24.18 -0.12
C ASP A 51 -14.21 -25.40 0.78
N LEU A 52 -13.04 -25.54 1.41
CA LEU A 52 -12.72 -26.63 2.31
C LEU A 52 -13.24 -26.41 3.74
N ALA A 53 -13.68 -25.20 4.06
CA ALA A 53 -14.32 -24.85 5.35
C ALA A 53 -15.86 -24.73 5.21
N GLY A 54 -16.42 -25.23 4.10
CA GLY A 54 -17.86 -25.21 3.84
C GLY A 54 -18.46 -23.81 3.75
N TRP A 55 -17.69 -22.80 3.44
CA TRP A 55 -18.08 -21.38 3.38
C TRP A 55 -18.79 -20.90 4.66
N ALA A 56 -18.42 -21.48 5.80
CA ALA A 56 -19.01 -21.17 7.08
C ALA A 56 -18.67 -19.73 7.51
N GLN A 57 -19.70 -18.88 7.63
CA GLN A 57 -19.53 -17.48 8.05
C GLN A 57 -18.84 -17.39 9.42
N GLY A 58 -19.22 -18.23 10.40
CA GLY A 58 -18.59 -18.21 11.73
C GLY A 58 -17.08 -18.50 11.71
N THR A 59 -16.59 -19.32 10.76
CA THR A 59 -15.15 -19.54 10.57
C THR A 59 -14.47 -18.27 10.08
N PHE A 60 -15.06 -17.59 9.10
CA PHE A 60 -14.55 -16.33 8.58
C PHE A 60 -14.54 -15.25 9.67
N ASP A 61 -15.66 -15.03 10.35
CA ASP A 61 -15.81 -14.01 11.38
C ASP A 61 -14.83 -14.23 12.56
N GLY A 62 -14.60 -15.47 12.96
CA GLY A 62 -13.63 -15.82 13.99
C GLY A 62 -12.19 -15.46 13.60
N ILE A 63 -11.82 -15.69 12.34
CA ILE A 63 -10.49 -15.31 11.81
C ILE A 63 -10.35 -13.79 11.73
N VAL A 64 -11.36 -13.11 11.23
CA VAL A 64 -11.39 -11.64 11.11
C VAL A 64 -11.29 -10.97 12.47
N SER A 65 -12.08 -11.42 13.44
CA SER A 65 -12.03 -10.91 14.83
C SER A 65 -10.65 -11.11 15.45
N GLY A 66 -10.12 -12.33 15.37
CA GLY A 66 -8.80 -12.62 15.94
C GLY A 66 -7.67 -11.84 15.26
N PHE A 67 -7.76 -11.57 13.94
CA PHE A 67 -6.79 -10.72 13.24
C PHE A 67 -6.95 -9.25 13.65
N SER A 68 -8.17 -8.75 13.76
CA SER A 68 -8.46 -7.38 14.18
C SER A 68 -7.94 -7.11 15.59
N ASP A 69 -8.13 -8.04 16.52
CA ASP A 69 -7.58 -7.93 17.88
C ASP A 69 -6.06 -7.85 17.88
N PHE A 70 -5.40 -8.68 17.10
CA PHE A 70 -3.95 -8.65 16.93
C PHE A 70 -3.48 -7.35 16.26
N ALA A 71 -4.21 -6.88 15.26
CA ALA A 71 -3.85 -5.72 14.44
C ALA A 71 -4.05 -4.37 15.15
N ARG A 72 -4.74 -4.31 16.31
CA ARG A 72 -4.93 -3.06 17.10
C ARG A 72 -3.61 -2.37 17.46
N GLY A 73 -2.54 -3.14 17.63
CA GLY A 73 -1.19 -2.61 17.92
C GLY A 73 -0.35 -2.31 16.69
N LEU A 74 -0.89 -2.49 15.49
CA LEU A 74 -0.20 -2.28 14.22
C LEU A 74 -0.70 -1.00 13.53
N ASN A 75 0.16 -0.40 12.70
CA ASN A 75 -0.14 0.86 12.05
C ASN A 75 -0.90 0.68 10.72
N PHE A 76 -1.96 -0.14 10.73
CA PHE A 76 -2.82 -0.28 9.57
C PHE A 76 -3.92 0.79 9.56
N ALA A 77 -4.11 1.45 8.42
CA ALA A 77 -5.22 2.38 8.21
C ALA A 77 -6.49 1.62 7.83
N GLU A 78 -6.31 0.49 7.11
CA GLU A 78 -7.42 -0.34 6.65
C GLU A 78 -7.02 -1.82 6.63
N VAL A 79 -7.92 -2.68 7.11
CA VAL A 79 -7.85 -4.13 6.95
C VAL A 79 -9.14 -4.60 6.27
N LYS A 80 -9.05 -4.97 5.00
CA LYS A 80 -10.17 -5.52 4.23
C LYS A 80 -10.13 -7.03 4.28
N ALA A 81 -11.10 -7.67 4.90
CA ALA A 81 -11.20 -9.13 4.92
C ALA A 81 -12.04 -9.64 3.74
N ILE A 82 -11.53 -10.66 3.03
CA ILE A 82 -12.19 -11.26 1.86
C ILE A 82 -12.15 -12.78 2.01
N PRO A 83 -13.32 -13.46 2.08
CA PRO A 83 -13.40 -14.91 2.03
C PRO A 83 -13.24 -15.35 0.57
N LEU A 84 -12.33 -16.27 0.28
CA LEU A 84 -12.09 -16.69 -1.10
C LEU A 84 -11.69 -18.16 -1.21
N SER A 85 -11.81 -18.70 -2.43
CA SER A 85 -11.17 -19.94 -2.85
C SER A 85 -10.29 -19.66 -4.06
N ALA A 86 -8.98 -19.51 -3.85
CA ALA A 86 -8.05 -19.24 -4.93
C ALA A 86 -7.98 -20.40 -5.95
N LYS A 87 -8.30 -21.62 -5.52
CA LYS A 87 -8.35 -22.80 -6.40
C LYS A 87 -9.52 -22.74 -7.37
N ASN A 88 -10.69 -22.31 -6.89
CA ASN A 88 -11.92 -22.29 -7.68
C ASN A 88 -12.15 -20.93 -8.36
N GLY A 89 -11.43 -19.86 -7.92
CA GLY A 89 -11.61 -18.50 -8.39
C GLY A 89 -12.66 -17.69 -7.63
N ASP A 90 -13.39 -18.29 -6.69
CA ASP A 90 -14.46 -17.63 -5.95
C ASP A 90 -13.96 -16.43 -5.17
N ASN A 91 -14.56 -15.27 -5.36
CA ASN A 91 -14.20 -13.97 -4.77
C ASN A 91 -12.76 -13.50 -5.09
N VAL A 92 -12.11 -14.09 -6.09
CA VAL A 92 -10.82 -13.61 -6.60
C VAL A 92 -11.06 -12.58 -7.70
N VAL A 93 -11.65 -12.99 -8.82
CA VAL A 93 -12.04 -12.14 -9.95
C VAL A 93 -13.56 -11.92 -9.93
N ASP A 94 -14.31 -13.02 -9.89
CA ASP A 94 -15.77 -13.02 -9.89
C ASP A 94 -16.31 -13.27 -8.49
N ALA A 95 -17.49 -12.69 -8.22
CA ALA A 95 -18.18 -12.93 -6.95
C ALA A 95 -18.64 -14.38 -6.85
N GLY A 96 -18.21 -15.07 -5.81
CA GLY A 96 -18.64 -16.45 -5.56
C GLY A 96 -20.08 -16.51 -5.03
N VAL A 97 -20.84 -17.46 -5.53
CA VAL A 97 -22.23 -17.69 -5.10
C VAL A 97 -22.35 -18.48 -3.78
N ALA A 98 -21.25 -19.10 -3.35
CA ALA A 98 -21.23 -19.98 -2.18
C ALA A 98 -21.21 -19.23 -0.83
N ALA A 99 -20.97 -17.91 -0.83
CA ALA A 99 -20.95 -17.05 0.34
C ALA A 99 -22.00 -15.92 0.25
N PRO A 100 -23.31 -16.20 0.26
CA PRO A 100 -24.35 -15.17 0.11
C PRO A 100 -24.37 -14.14 1.26
N TRP A 101 -23.74 -14.47 2.39
CA TRP A 101 -23.55 -13.57 3.54
C TRP A 101 -22.44 -12.54 3.32
N TYR A 102 -21.58 -12.73 2.31
CA TYR A 102 -20.50 -11.80 2.01
C TYR A 102 -20.86 -10.85 0.87
N THR A 103 -20.84 -9.56 1.13
CA THR A 103 -21.19 -8.49 0.18
C THR A 103 -20.03 -7.54 -0.12
N GLY A 104 -18.81 -7.91 0.28
CA GLY A 104 -17.68 -6.99 0.32
C GLY A 104 -16.86 -6.84 -0.98
N GLY A 105 -17.30 -7.45 -2.08
CA GLY A 105 -16.59 -7.41 -3.37
C GLY A 105 -15.44 -8.41 -3.48
N THR A 106 -14.86 -8.52 -4.67
CA THR A 106 -13.77 -9.47 -4.98
C THR A 106 -12.40 -8.89 -4.66
N LEU A 107 -11.40 -9.76 -4.61
CA LEU A 107 -10.00 -9.35 -4.39
C LEU A 107 -9.52 -8.41 -5.52
N LEU A 108 -9.78 -8.77 -6.77
CA LEU A 108 -9.38 -7.95 -7.92
C LEU A 108 -10.05 -6.58 -7.89
N HIS A 109 -11.36 -6.53 -7.68
CA HIS A 109 -12.09 -5.27 -7.57
C HIS A 109 -11.52 -4.35 -6.47
N TYR A 110 -11.18 -4.90 -5.30
CA TYR A 110 -10.55 -4.12 -4.25
C TYR A 110 -9.19 -3.58 -4.68
N LEU A 111 -8.32 -4.43 -5.27
CA LEU A 111 -6.98 -4.01 -5.70
C LEU A 111 -7.01 -2.93 -6.79
N GLU A 112 -8.01 -2.95 -7.67
CA GLU A 112 -8.19 -1.94 -8.73
C GLU A 112 -8.77 -0.62 -8.22
N THR A 113 -9.50 -0.63 -7.10
CA THR A 113 -10.24 0.54 -6.62
C THR A 113 -9.68 1.16 -5.34
N VAL A 114 -8.76 0.48 -4.66
CA VAL A 114 -8.19 0.97 -3.40
C VAL A 114 -7.39 2.27 -3.64
N PRO A 115 -7.66 3.35 -2.89
CA PRO A 115 -6.99 4.64 -3.10
C PRO A 115 -5.60 4.62 -2.45
N VAL A 116 -4.58 4.19 -3.17
CA VAL A 116 -3.22 4.07 -2.63
C VAL A 116 -2.48 5.39 -2.46
N HIS A 117 -2.76 6.40 -3.29
CA HIS A 117 -2.03 7.67 -3.32
C HIS A 117 -2.75 8.86 -2.65
N ALA A 118 -4.03 8.74 -2.28
CA ALA A 118 -4.84 9.88 -1.84
C ALA A 118 -4.33 10.57 -0.56
N GLU A 119 -3.75 9.82 0.37
CA GLU A 119 -3.19 10.37 1.63
C GLU A 119 -1.83 11.04 1.41
N ALA A 120 -0.99 10.47 0.56
CA ALA A 120 0.33 10.98 0.27
C ALA A 120 0.30 12.27 -0.53
N LEU A 121 -0.64 12.41 -1.49
CA LEU A 121 -0.83 13.62 -2.30
C LEU A 121 -1.26 14.85 -1.48
N ASN A 122 -1.99 14.65 -0.38
CA ASN A 122 -2.46 15.73 0.50
C ASN A 122 -1.49 16.05 1.66
N ALA A 123 -0.41 15.27 1.79
CA ALA A 123 0.62 15.52 2.78
C ALA A 123 1.56 16.67 2.36
N PRO A 124 2.33 17.27 3.28
CA PRO A 124 3.38 18.21 2.92
C PRO A 124 4.37 17.60 1.92
N PHE A 125 4.81 18.42 0.96
CA PHE A 125 5.79 17.99 -0.04
C PHE A 125 7.09 17.51 0.62
N ARG A 126 7.54 16.33 0.22
CA ARG A 126 8.82 15.75 0.61
C ARG A 126 9.45 15.01 -0.56
N MET A 127 10.70 15.35 -0.84
CA MET A 127 11.50 14.69 -1.86
C MET A 127 12.89 14.38 -1.31
N ALA A 128 13.31 13.12 -1.41
CA ALA A 128 14.68 12.74 -1.13
C ALA A 128 15.55 13.05 -2.36
N VAL A 129 16.51 13.97 -2.22
CA VAL A 129 17.46 14.24 -3.29
C VAL A 129 18.42 13.05 -3.43
N GLN A 130 18.34 12.33 -4.53
CA GLN A 130 19.15 11.16 -4.84
C GLN A 130 20.30 11.49 -5.80
N TRP A 131 20.12 12.53 -6.61
CA TRP A 131 21.09 12.92 -7.61
C TRP A 131 21.10 14.44 -7.83
N VAL A 132 22.29 15.01 -8.01
CA VAL A 132 22.47 16.40 -8.43
C VAL A 132 22.90 16.39 -9.90
N ASN A 133 21.99 16.80 -10.77
CA ASN A 133 22.26 16.87 -12.21
C ASN A 133 22.89 18.22 -12.57
N ARG A 134 24.09 18.20 -13.13
CA ARG A 134 24.82 19.40 -13.54
C ARG A 134 25.56 19.13 -14.87
N PRO A 135 24.84 19.07 -16.00
CA PRO A 135 25.44 18.79 -17.32
C PRO A 135 26.37 19.92 -17.81
N ASN A 136 26.17 21.16 -17.34
CA ASN A 136 26.97 22.32 -17.67
C ASN A 136 26.97 23.34 -16.52
N SER A 137 27.62 24.51 -16.72
CA SER A 137 27.72 25.56 -15.70
C SER A 137 26.40 26.31 -15.43
N GLU A 138 25.49 26.31 -16.38
CA GLU A 138 24.23 27.09 -16.33
C GLU A 138 23.04 26.32 -15.75
N PHE A 139 23.14 24.98 -15.71
CA PHE A 139 22.08 24.11 -15.21
C PHE A 139 22.49 23.38 -13.93
N ARG A 140 21.62 23.43 -12.92
CA ARG A 140 21.69 22.58 -11.73
C ARG A 140 20.29 22.10 -11.36
N GLY A 141 20.03 20.81 -11.53
CA GLY A 141 18.82 20.14 -11.13
C GLY A 141 19.05 19.18 -9.97
N TYR A 142 18.06 19.07 -9.09
CA TYR A 142 18.01 18.08 -8.00
C TYR A 142 16.98 17.03 -8.38
N SER A 143 17.42 15.78 -8.50
CA SER A 143 16.57 14.67 -8.92
C SER A 143 16.34 13.72 -7.75
N GLY A 144 15.14 13.17 -7.66
CA GLY A 144 14.75 12.20 -6.64
C GLY A 144 13.28 11.84 -6.76
N ARG A 145 12.87 10.85 -5.98
CA ARG A 145 11.46 10.47 -5.89
C ARG A 145 10.74 11.38 -4.89
N ILE A 146 9.56 11.85 -5.27
CA ILE A 146 8.65 12.55 -4.36
C ILE A 146 8.03 11.50 -3.45
N ALA A 147 8.23 11.64 -2.15
CA ALA A 147 7.74 10.71 -1.14
C ALA A 147 6.36 11.13 -0.58
N SER A 148 5.98 12.39 -0.73
CA SER A 148 4.66 12.90 -0.35
C SER A 148 4.43 14.31 -0.89
N GLY A 149 3.15 14.67 -1.00
CA GLY A 149 2.71 15.99 -1.40
C GLY A 149 2.88 16.28 -2.89
N ARG A 150 2.67 17.53 -3.22
CA ARG A 150 2.80 18.07 -4.58
C ARG A 150 3.68 19.30 -4.55
N VAL A 151 4.29 19.63 -5.67
CA VAL A 151 5.11 20.82 -5.84
C VAL A 151 4.88 21.44 -7.22
N ARG A 152 4.89 22.76 -7.27
CA ARG A 152 4.77 23.57 -8.49
C ARG A 152 5.93 24.55 -8.62
N PRO A 153 6.26 24.97 -9.82
CA PRO A 153 7.13 26.14 -10.01
C PRO A 153 6.57 27.34 -9.24
N GLY A 154 7.44 28.03 -8.48
CA GLY A 154 7.06 29.13 -7.58
C GLY A 154 6.87 28.73 -6.12
N ASP A 155 6.72 27.44 -5.81
CA ASP A 155 6.55 26.98 -4.43
C ASP A 155 7.84 27.15 -3.61
N SER A 156 7.68 27.55 -2.35
CA SER A 156 8.79 27.62 -1.39
C SER A 156 9.07 26.24 -0.82
N VAL A 157 10.33 25.82 -0.82
CA VAL A 157 10.79 24.57 -0.26
C VAL A 157 11.88 24.78 0.78
N THR A 158 11.91 23.93 1.81
CA THR A 158 12.94 23.95 2.84
C THR A 158 13.91 22.77 2.65
N VAL A 159 15.19 23.07 2.55
CA VAL A 159 16.25 22.06 2.39
C VAL A 159 16.68 21.54 3.75
N GLN A 160 16.49 20.26 3.99
CA GLN A 160 16.96 19.59 5.21
C GLN A 160 18.37 18.98 5.01
N PRO A 161 19.24 18.96 6.03
CA PRO A 161 19.03 19.43 7.41
C PRO A 161 19.38 20.91 7.61
N SER A 162 19.74 21.67 6.56
CA SER A 162 20.25 23.04 6.70
C SER A 162 19.19 24.07 7.11
N GLY A 163 17.90 23.77 6.96
CA GLY A 163 16.79 24.70 7.19
C GLY A 163 16.70 25.87 6.19
N ARG A 164 17.55 25.90 5.17
CA ARG A 164 17.51 26.95 4.15
C ARG A 164 16.27 26.82 3.29
N THR A 165 15.66 27.94 2.98
CA THR A 165 14.54 28.02 2.04
C THR A 165 15.01 28.36 0.64
N SER A 166 14.31 27.85 -0.35
CA SER A 166 14.50 28.17 -1.78
C SER A 166 13.15 28.09 -2.48
N THR A 167 13.10 28.58 -3.70
CA THR A 167 11.92 28.53 -4.55
C THR A 167 12.15 27.54 -5.70
N VAL A 168 11.15 26.73 -5.99
CA VAL A 168 11.18 25.84 -7.15
C VAL A 168 11.10 26.67 -8.42
N ALA A 169 12.19 26.71 -9.16
CA ALA A 169 12.24 27.50 -10.41
C ALA A 169 11.52 26.76 -11.54
N ARG A 170 11.67 25.45 -11.62
CA ARG A 170 11.22 24.64 -12.75
C ARG A 170 11.16 23.17 -12.36
N ILE A 171 10.23 22.43 -12.92
CA ILE A 171 10.14 20.98 -12.83
C ILE A 171 10.43 20.42 -14.21
N TYR A 172 11.53 19.66 -14.32
CA TYR A 172 12.04 19.17 -15.60
C TYR A 172 12.04 17.65 -15.65
N THR A 173 11.51 17.08 -16.74
CA THR A 173 11.53 15.65 -17.03
C THR A 173 12.13 15.38 -18.41
N ALA A 174 12.28 14.11 -18.78
CA ALA A 174 12.76 13.72 -20.12
C ALA A 174 11.81 14.21 -21.23
N ASP A 175 10.52 14.33 -20.93
CA ASP A 175 9.48 14.75 -21.89
C ASP A 175 9.21 16.26 -21.87
N GLY A 176 9.94 17.02 -21.03
CA GLY A 176 9.81 18.48 -20.93
C GLY A 176 9.45 18.96 -19.53
N ASP A 177 9.00 20.21 -19.47
CA ASP A 177 8.61 20.86 -18.22
C ASP A 177 7.22 20.47 -17.77
N LEU A 178 7.07 20.27 -16.46
CA LEU A 178 5.78 20.00 -15.84
C LEU A 178 5.26 21.22 -15.06
N PRO A 179 3.95 21.48 -15.09
CA PRO A 179 3.32 22.52 -14.26
C PRO A 179 3.19 22.11 -12.80
N GLU A 180 3.21 20.82 -12.51
CA GLU A 180 3.12 20.22 -11.17
C GLU A 180 3.75 18.82 -11.18
N ALA A 181 4.35 18.43 -10.06
CA ALA A 181 4.76 17.05 -9.80
C ALA A 181 4.29 16.61 -8.42
N GLY A 182 3.92 15.34 -8.30
CA GLY A 182 3.48 14.69 -7.07
C GLY A 182 4.09 13.30 -6.92
N GLU A 183 3.64 12.56 -5.92
CA GLU A 183 3.96 11.13 -5.77
C GLU A 183 3.28 10.34 -6.90
N ASP A 184 4.09 9.54 -7.62
CA ASP A 184 3.68 8.55 -8.63
C ASP A 184 3.78 7.14 -8.06
#